data_1ae9defe2a5238af0ba9721c7179bd36
#
_entry.id   1ae9defe2a5238af0ba9721c7179bd36
#
_cell.length_a   1.000
_cell.length_b   1.000
_cell.length_c   1.000
_cell.angle_alpha   90.00
_cell.angle_beta   90.00
_cell.angle_gamma   90.00
#
_symmetry.space_group_name_H-M   'P 1'
#
loop_
_entity.id
_entity.type
_entity.pdbx_description
1 polymer ?
#
loop_
_entity_poly.entity_id
_entity_poly.type
_entity_poly.pdbx_seq_one_letter_code
_entity_poly.pdbx_strand_id
1 'polypeptide(L)'
;PEGKQFLKDQYVVVSNNSDVTLYADSIAFVQSAFLTSAKREYTPDIMNEAMSVEAIYMIPGTGKSVAVQPGKSLVLALNAMNHTEANANSFDLSKADFEFYDESTSANNLDTDNQEVPNLDKWYCYTLSYYLLNTGGNKAYALARMHQNRESYLTDNYYEAKYVLTTSKGDKEMTSKCYKLPNSWILDAVNLCPSSVWQWNVVSSALDAGYTYVASALNSTDRFGKSVIRKKENGKWVDTNNSSNDFEAATASYLQK
;
A
#
# COMPACT_ATOMS: atom_id res chain seq x y z
N PRO A 1 -19.74 10.59 7.04
CA PRO A 1 -20.32 11.87 7.37
C PRO A 1 -19.37 13.00 7.03
N GLU A 2 -19.90 14.14 6.62
CA GLU A 2 -19.10 15.33 6.31
C GLU A 2 -18.06 15.61 7.42
N GLY A 3 -16.81 15.82 7.01
CA GLY A 3 -15.72 16.12 7.94
C GLY A 3 -15.17 14.96 8.77
N LYS A 4 -15.60 13.73 8.55
CA LYS A 4 -15.04 12.54 9.21
C LYS A 4 -14.45 11.58 8.19
N GLN A 5 -13.27 11.05 8.51
CA GLN A 5 -12.66 9.99 7.74
C GLN A 5 -13.46 8.70 7.93
N PHE A 6 -13.79 8.02 6.82
CA PHE A 6 -14.34 6.68 6.83
C PHE A 6 -13.25 5.72 6.37
N LEU A 7 -12.72 4.93 7.30
CA LEU A 7 -11.50 4.16 7.07
C LEU A 7 -11.72 2.87 6.27
N LYS A 8 -12.93 2.35 6.29
CA LYS A 8 -13.24 1.05 5.68
C LYS A 8 -13.48 1.12 4.17
N ASP A 9 -13.67 2.30 3.60
CA ASP A 9 -13.90 2.51 2.16
C ASP A 9 -12.63 2.75 1.35
N GLN A 10 -11.46 2.46 1.93
CA GLN A 10 -10.19 2.55 1.23
C GLN A 10 -10.04 1.39 0.23
N TYR A 11 -9.39 1.66 -0.89
CA TYR A 11 -9.11 0.65 -1.90
C TYR A 11 -7.84 0.96 -2.68
N VAL A 12 -7.32 -0.06 -3.34
CA VAL A 12 -6.17 0.02 -4.26
C VAL A 12 -6.61 -0.50 -5.62
N VAL A 13 -6.18 0.15 -6.69
CA VAL A 13 -6.40 -0.30 -8.06
C VAL A 13 -5.08 -0.71 -8.68
N VAL A 14 -5.00 -1.96 -9.13
CA VAL A 14 -3.84 -2.54 -9.81
C VAL A 14 -4.17 -2.74 -11.27
N SER A 15 -3.42 -2.08 -12.17
CA SER A 15 -3.73 -2.05 -13.60
C SER A 15 -2.66 -2.77 -14.44
N ASN A 16 -3.10 -3.49 -15.46
CA ASN A 16 -2.20 -3.99 -16.49
C ASN A 16 -1.95 -2.91 -17.54
N ASN A 17 -0.75 -2.33 -17.55
CA ASN A 17 -0.33 -1.29 -18.48
C ASN A 17 0.34 -1.83 -19.76
N SER A 18 0.41 -3.16 -19.91
CA SER A 18 1.02 -3.83 -21.05
C SER A 18 0.01 -4.10 -22.18
N ASP A 19 0.51 -4.56 -23.32
CA ASP A 19 -0.33 -4.95 -24.48
C ASP A 19 -0.66 -6.45 -24.50
N VAL A 20 -0.30 -7.19 -23.43
CA VAL A 20 -0.54 -8.63 -23.31
C VAL A 20 -1.29 -8.94 -22.02
N THR A 21 -1.97 -10.07 -21.98
CA THR A 21 -2.56 -10.56 -20.72
C THR A 21 -1.46 -10.88 -19.73
N LEU A 22 -1.56 -10.31 -18.53
CA LEU A 22 -0.70 -10.62 -17.39
C LEU A 22 -1.47 -11.41 -16.35
N TYR A 23 -0.75 -12.11 -15.49
CA TYR A 23 -1.34 -12.86 -14.38
C TYR A 23 -0.91 -12.24 -13.06
N ALA A 24 -1.90 -11.89 -12.24
CA ALA A 24 -1.68 -11.22 -10.97
C ALA A 24 -1.39 -12.19 -9.80
N ASP A 25 -1.51 -13.48 -10.03
CA ASP A 25 -1.09 -14.51 -9.05
C ASP A 25 0.35 -14.27 -8.59
N SER A 26 0.61 -14.41 -7.31
CA SER A 26 1.92 -14.17 -6.69
C SER A 26 2.40 -12.70 -6.75
N ILE A 27 1.52 -11.75 -7.08
CA ILE A 27 1.79 -10.33 -6.86
C ILE A 27 1.34 -9.98 -5.44
N ALA A 28 2.26 -9.45 -4.65
CA ALA A 28 1.99 -8.92 -3.33
C ALA A 28 1.83 -7.39 -3.37
N PHE A 29 0.83 -6.88 -2.67
CA PHE A 29 0.76 -5.49 -2.24
C PHE A 29 1.46 -5.37 -0.89
N VAL A 30 2.37 -4.40 -0.77
CA VAL A 30 3.18 -4.23 0.43
C VAL A 30 3.19 -2.78 0.91
N GLN A 31 3.37 -2.59 2.23
CA GLN A 31 3.55 -1.29 2.87
C GLN A 31 4.93 -1.18 3.50
N SER A 32 5.56 -0.01 3.36
CA SER A 32 6.85 0.29 3.98
C SER A 32 6.79 0.24 5.50
N ALA A 33 7.85 -0.27 6.14
CA ALA A 33 8.03 -0.20 7.58
C ALA A 33 8.33 1.24 8.05
N PHE A 34 9.00 2.03 7.22
CA PHE A 34 9.43 3.38 7.57
C PHE A 34 8.46 4.45 7.07
N LEU A 35 8.51 5.62 7.72
CA LEU A 35 7.70 6.78 7.37
C LEU A 35 8.50 7.72 6.48
N THR A 36 7.89 8.20 5.40
CA THR A 36 8.47 9.23 4.52
C THR A 36 8.59 10.59 5.20
N SER A 37 7.87 10.82 6.29
CA SER A 37 7.88 12.02 7.12
C SER A 37 8.85 11.96 8.31
N ALA A 38 9.63 10.88 8.44
CA ALA A 38 10.54 10.70 9.57
C ALA A 38 11.81 9.96 9.12
N LYS A 39 12.79 10.72 8.64
CA LYS A 39 14.09 10.15 8.27
C LYS A 39 14.86 9.75 9.54
N ARG A 40 15.41 8.53 9.51
CA ARG A 40 16.27 7.97 10.55
C ARG A 40 17.50 7.33 9.91
N GLU A 41 18.58 7.26 10.64
CA GLU A 41 19.77 6.48 10.27
C GLU A 41 19.58 5.04 10.74
N TYR A 42 19.08 4.21 9.83
CA TYR A 42 18.80 2.80 10.15
C TYR A 42 20.06 1.94 9.97
N THR A 43 20.24 0.98 10.88
CA THR A 43 21.31 -0.02 10.80
C THR A 43 20.70 -1.44 10.89
N PRO A 44 20.95 -2.32 9.89
CA PRO A 44 21.64 -2.03 8.63
C PRO A 44 20.81 -1.12 7.70
N ASP A 45 21.47 -0.29 6.89
CA ASP A 45 20.84 0.37 5.75
C ASP A 45 20.82 -0.62 4.57
N ILE A 46 19.61 -0.97 4.14
CA ILE A 46 19.40 -1.95 3.06
C ILE A 46 18.74 -1.35 1.82
N MET A 47 18.51 -0.03 1.77
CA MET A 47 17.66 0.60 0.74
C MET A 47 18.14 0.33 -0.70
N ASN A 48 19.45 0.16 -0.91
CA ASN A 48 19.99 -0.16 -2.23
C ASN A 48 19.72 -1.60 -2.68
N GLU A 49 19.38 -2.49 -1.75
CA GLU A 49 19.16 -3.92 -2.00
C GLU A 49 17.69 -4.32 -1.86
N ALA A 50 17.02 -3.73 -0.87
CA ALA A 50 15.66 -4.13 -0.50
C ALA A 50 14.85 -2.98 0.11
N MET A 51 13.54 -3.02 -0.08
CA MET A 51 12.58 -2.22 0.65
C MET A 51 12.27 -2.88 2.00
N SER A 52 12.23 -2.08 3.07
CA SER A 52 11.78 -2.54 4.39
C SER A 52 10.26 -2.51 4.46
N VAL A 53 9.63 -3.67 4.70
CA VAL A 53 8.17 -3.80 4.69
C VAL A 53 7.60 -4.31 6.02
N GLU A 54 6.40 -3.85 6.38
CA GLU A 54 5.68 -4.22 7.60
C GLU A 54 4.27 -4.78 7.35
N ALA A 55 3.79 -4.77 6.11
CA ALA A 55 2.58 -5.45 5.69
C ALA A 55 2.76 -6.06 4.30
N ILE A 56 2.27 -7.28 4.10
CA ILE A 56 2.42 -8.07 2.88
C ILE A 56 1.13 -8.85 2.67
N TYR A 57 0.40 -8.52 1.60
CA TYR A 57 -0.83 -9.19 1.19
C TYR A 57 -0.69 -9.62 -0.26
N MET A 58 -0.85 -10.90 -0.52
CA MET A 58 -0.62 -11.49 -1.83
C MET A 58 -1.93 -11.86 -2.51
N ILE A 59 -2.03 -11.60 -3.81
CA ILE A 59 -3.13 -12.09 -4.65
C ILE A 59 -2.98 -13.61 -4.76
N PRO A 60 -3.98 -14.38 -4.28
CA PRO A 60 -3.93 -15.84 -4.30
C PRO A 60 -4.00 -16.40 -5.71
N GLY A 61 -3.52 -17.61 -5.89
CA GLY A 61 -3.64 -18.33 -7.16
C GLY A 61 -2.51 -19.31 -7.42
N THR A 62 -2.59 -19.98 -8.57
CA THR A 62 -1.67 -21.05 -8.95
C THR A 62 -0.70 -20.66 -10.08
N GLY A 63 -0.59 -19.36 -10.37
CA GLY A 63 0.30 -18.80 -11.37
C GLY A 63 -0.40 -18.35 -12.67
N LYS A 64 -1.62 -18.80 -12.93
CA LYS A 64 -2.46 -18.43 -14.08
C LYS A 64 -3.96 -18.34 -13.75
N SER A 65 -4.30 -18.15 -12.49
CA SER A 65 -5.69 -18.10 -12.03
C SER A 65 -6.31 -16.73 -12.17
N VAL A 66 -5.52 -15.66 -12.00
CA VAL A 66 -5.99 -14.27 -12.00
C VAL A 66 -5.43 -13.54 -13.22
N ALA A 67 -6.11 -13.70 -14.36
CA ALA A 67 -5.74 -13.05 -15.62
C ALA A 67 -6.24 -11.60 -15.66
N VAL A 68 -5.34 -10.67 -15.96
CA VAL A 68 -5.63 -9.24 -16.16
C VAL A 68 -5.34 -8.88 -17.62
N GLN A 69 -6.39 -8.61 -18.39
CA GLN A 69 -6.29 -8.23 -19.80
C GLN A 69 -5.59 -6.87 -19.97
N PRO A 70 -5.03 -6.57 -21.16
CA PRO A 70 -4.49 -5.25 -21.47
C PRO A 70 -5.44 -4.11 -21.11
N GLY A 71 -4.93 -3.12 -20.37
CA GLY A 71 -5.70 -1.95 -19.92
C GLY A 71 -6.78 -2.21 -18.88
N LYS A 72 -6.94 -3.46 -18.41
CA LYS A 72 -7.84 -3.81 -17.30
C LYS A 72 -7.16 -3.69 -15.94
N SER A 73 -7.98 -3.65 -14.90
CA SER A 73 -7.53 -3.45 -13.53
C SER A 73 -8.25 -4.38 -12.58
N LEU A 74 -7.62 -4.62 -11.43
CA LEU A 74 -8.20 -5.26 -10.26
C LEU A 74 -8.41 -4.21 -9.17
N VAL A 75 -9.50 -4.34 -8.43
CA VAL A 75 -9.80 -3.55 -7.23
C VAL A 75 -9.55 -4.40 -6.00
N LEU A 76 -8.66 -3.93 -5.13
CA LEU A 76 -8.37 -4.53 -3.83
C LEU A 76 -9.00 -3.64 -2.76
N ALA A 77 -10.10 -4.08 -2.14
CA ALA A 77 -10.82 -3.31 -1.14
C ALA A 77 -10.31 -3.60 0.27
N LEU A 78 -10.20 -2.58 1.12
CA LEU A 78 -9.91 -2.79 2.55
C LEU A 78 -11.04 -3.57 3.23
N ASN A 79 -12.28 -3.28 2.79
CA ASN A 79 -13.46 -4.00 3.21
C ASN A 79 -14.46 -3.98 2.04
N ALA A 80 -14.76 -5.15 1.48
CA ALA A 80 -15.54 -5.31 0.25
C ALA A 80 -17.06 -5.22 0.51
N MET A 81 -17.52 -4.15 1.11
CA MET A 81 -18.94 -3.90 1.44
C MET A 81 -19.48 -2.68 0.68
N ASN A 82 -20.79 -2.56 0.61
CA ASN A 82 -21.42 -1.34 0.16
C ASN A 82 -21.41 -0.28 1.27
N HIS A 83 -20.45 0.63 1.23
CA HIS A 83 -20.30 1.70 2.23
C HIS A 83 -21.22 2.89 2.01
N THR A 84 -21.90 2.99 0.86
CA THR A 84 -22.83 4.09 0.56
C THR A 84 -24.05 4.07 1.46
N GLU A 85 -24.42 2.93 2.02
CA GLU A 85 -25.52 2.78 2.98
C GLU A 85 -25.21 3.50 4.31
N ALA A 86 -23.94 3.49 4.73
CA ALA A 86 -23.50 4.17 5.95
C ALA A 86 -23.09 5.63 5.71
N ASN A 87 -22.64 5.95 4.50
CA ASN A 87 -22.19 7.28 4.09
C ASN A 87 -22.37 7.45 2.58
N ALA A 88 -23.33 8.28 2.18
CA ALA A 88 -23.66 8.54 0.76
C ALA A 88 -22.49 9.10 -0.07
N ASN A 89 -21.43 9.63 0.59
CA ASN A 89 -20.22 10.12 -0.07
C ASN A 89 -19.12 9.04 -0.17
N SER A 90 -19.42 7.82 0.24
CA SER A 90 -18.51 6.69 0.17
C SER A 90 -18.69 5.87 -1.12
N PHE A 91 -18.13 4.67 -1.17
CA PHE A 91 -18.14 3.79 -2.34
C PHE A 91 -18.85 2.47 -2.05
N ASP A 92 -19.44 1.89 -3.09
CA ASP A 92 -19.83 0.49 -3.09
C ASP A 92 -18.63 -0.36 -3.53
N LEU A 93 -18.01 -1.03 -2.59
CA LEU A 93 -16.87 -1.94 -2.80
C LEU A 93 -17.30 -3.40 -2.85
N SER A 94 -18.60 -3.72 -2.78
CA SER A 94 -19.11 -5.09 -2.72
C SER A 94 -18.79 -5.95 -3.96
N LYS A 95 -18.29 -5.31 -5.02
CA LYS A 95 -17.86 -5.96 -6.27
C LYS A 95 -16.36 -5.82 -6.52
N ALA A 96 -15.56 -5.59 -5.48
CA ALA A 96 -14.12 -5.64 -5.58
C ALA A 96 -13.64 -7.04 -6.01
N ASP A 97 -12.45 -7.10 -6.62
CA ASP A 97 -11.89 -8.36 -7.07
C ASP A 97 -11.29 -9.16 -5.90
N PHE A 98 -10.78 -8.45 -4.89
CA PHE A 98 -10.22 -9.02 -3.66
C PHE A 98 -10.44 -8.07 -2.48
N GLU A 99 -10.38 -8.63 -1.25
CA GLU A 99 -10.37 -7.80 -0.04
C GLU A 99 -9.21 -8.14 0.92
N PHE A 100 -8.84 -7.15 1.73
CA PHE A 100 -7.81 -7.27 2.77
C PHE A 100 -8.45 -7.77 4.08
N TYR A 101 -9.08 -8.93 4.06
CA TYR A 101 -9.68 -9.47 5.27
C TYR A 101 -8.62 -9.95 6.26
N ASP A 102 -8.78 -9.52 7.52
CA ASP A 102 -7.93 -9.94 8.64
C ASP A 102 -8.78 -10.56 9.76
N GLU A 103 -8.54 -11.83 10.04
CA GLU A 103 -9.06 -12.42 11.27
C GLU A 103 -8.43 -11.72 12.47
N SER A 104 -9.19 -10.84 13.11
CA SER A 104 -8.72 -10.05 14.23
C SER A 104 -8.74 -10.85 15.53
N THR A 105 -7.66 -10.74 16.31
CA THR A 105 -7.60 -11.26 17.67
C THR A 105 -8.22 -10.33 18.71
N SER A 106 -8.62 -9.11 18.30
CA SER A 106 -9.23 -8.10 19.16
C SER A 106 -10.75 -8.11 19.01
N ALA A 107 -11.48 -8.55 20.04
CA ALA A 107 -12.94 -8.57 20.05
C ALA A 107 -13.61 -7.20 19.79
N ASN A 108 -12.89 -6.10 20.06
CA ASN A 108 -13.38 -4.74 19.86
C ASN A 108 -13.07 -4.17 18.47
N ASN A 109 -12.27 -4.87 17.66
CA ASN A 109 -11.82 -4.42 16.33
C ASN A 109 -11.91 -5.59 15.36
N LEU A 110 -13.10 -6.15 15.22
CA LEU A 110 -13.36 -7.23 14.26
C LEU A 110 -13.39 -6.66 12.85
N ASP A 111 -12.79 -7.38 11.93
CA ASP A 111 -12.98 -7.13 10.50
C ASP A 111 -14.28 -7.79 10.02
N THR A 112 -14.75 -7.33 8.88
CA THR A 112 -15.96 -7.86 8.24
C THR A 112 -15.56 -8.47 6.91
N ASP A 113 -15.87 -9.74 6.75
CA ASP A 113 -15.56 -10.54 5.56
C ASP A 113 -16.76 -10.56 4.60
N ASN A 114 -16.55 -10.25 3.35
CA ASN A 114 -17.55 -10.50 2.30
C ASN A 114 -17.29 -11.87 1.65
N GLN A 115 -18.10 -12.84 2.01
CA GLN A 115 -17.97 -14.23 1.53
C GLN A 115 -18.08 -14.40 0.00
N GLU A 116 -18.53 -13.36 -0.73
CA GLU A 116 -18.61 -13.36 -2.20
C GLU A 116 -17.36 -12.78 -2.86
N VAL A 117 -16.45 -12.13 -2.09
CA VAL A 117 -15.21 -11.53 -2.58
C VAL A 117 -14.03 -12.31 -2.02
N PRO A 118 -13.14 -12.85 -2.87
CA PRO A 118 -12.00 -13.61 -2.39
C PRO A 118 -11.03 -12.73 -1.58
N ASN A 119 -10.48 -13.31 -0.52
CA ASN A 119 -9.53 -12.65 0.35
C ASN A 119 -8.11 -12.68 -0.22
N LEU A 120 -7.32 -11.61 0.00
CA LEU A 120 -5.89 -11.66 -0.22
C LEU A 120 -5.22 -12.57 0.82
N ASP A 121 -4.18 -13.29 0.41
CA ASP A 121 -3.36 -14.08 1.32
C ASP A 121 -2.50 -13.15 2.19
N LYS A 122 -2.85 -13.00 3.46
CA LYS A 122 -2.04 -12.27 4.42
C LYS A 122 -0.78 -13.05 4.76
N TRP A 123 0.35 -12.57 4.30
CA TRP A 123 1.65 -13.13 4.68
C TRP A 123 2.15 -12.56 6.00
N TYR A 124 2.05 -11.25 6.15
CA TYR A 124 2.42 -10.54 7.37
C TYR A 124 1.67 -9.21 7.50
N CYS A 125 1.36 -8.82 8.72
CA CYS A 125 0.95 -7.47 9.06
C CYS A 125 1.40 -7.13 10.48
N TYR A 126 1.93 -5.92 10.66
CA TYR A 126 2.40 -5.43 11.95
C TYR A 126 1.29 -5.24 13.00
N THR A 127 0.05 -5.11 12.56
CA THR A 127 -1.11 -4.94 13.44
C THR A 127 -1.73 -6.27 13.86
N LEU A 128 -2.31 -6.31 15.06
CA LEU A 128 -3.05 -7.46 15.61
C LEU A 128 -4.55 -7.39 15.34
N SER A 129 -5.03 -6.28 14.75
CA SER A 129 -6.40 -6.09 14.30
C SER A 129 -6.49 -6.24 12.78
N TYR A 130 -7.34 -5.51 12.13
CA TYR A 130 -7.40 -5.44 10.66
C TYR A 130 -6.43 -4.39 10.11
N TYR A 131 -5.98 -4.62 8.89
CA TYR A 131 -5.12 -3.71 8.15
C TYR A 131 -5.91 -2.48 7.68
N LEU A 132 -5.24 -1.35 7.67
CA LEU A 132 -5.68 -0.11 7.03
C LEU A 132 -4.51 0.50 6.27
N LEU A 133 -4.77 1.08 5.11
CA LEU A 133 -3.80 1.98 4.47
C LEU A 133 -3.49 3.13 5.42
N ASN A 134 -2.23 3.51 5.49
CA ASN A 134 -1.76 4.52 6.42
C ASN A 134 -2.54 5.84 6.27
N THR A 135 -3.29 6.20 7.28
CA THR A 135 -4.17 7.37 7.28
C THR A 135 -3.43 8.70 7.30
N GLY A 136 -2.17 8.71 7.69
CA GLY A 136 -1.28 9.87 7.61
C GLY A 136 -0.80 10.16 6.19
N GLY A 137 -0.95 9.19 5.27
CA GLY A 137 -0.47 9.30 3.89
C GLY A 137 1.04 9.48 3.80
N ASN A 138 1.81 8.90 4.73
CA ASN A 138 3.25 9.07 4.85
C ASN A 138 4.01 7.73 4.88
N LYS A 139 3.56 6.78 4.07
CA LYS A 139 4.18 5.47 3.81
C LYS A 139 4.43 5.30 2.31
N ALA A 140 5.32 4.39 1.97
CA ALA A 140 5.40 3.89 0.60
C ALA A 140 4.66 2.57 0.45
N TYR A 141 4.18 2.33 -0.75
CA TYR A 141 3.54 1.09 -1.16
C TYR A 141 4.23 0.55 -2.40
N ALA A 142 4.23 -0.76 -2.55
CA ALA A 142 4.75 -1.37 -3.76
C ALA A 142 3.95 -2.61 -4.17
N LEU A 143 4.04 -2.94 -5.46
CA LEU A 143 3.64 -4.22 -6.02
C LEU A 143 4.91 -5.03 -6.28
N ALA A 144 4.95 -6.26 -5.80
CA ALA A 144 6.10 -7.13 -5.98
C ALA A 144 5.68 -8.53 -6.41
N ARG A 145 6.46 -9.13 -7.31
CA ARG A 145 6.31 -10.55 -7.63
C ARG A 145 7.14 -11.38 -6.66
N MET A 146 6.43 -12.19 -5.88
CA MET A 146 7.09 -13.03 -4.88
C MET A 146 7.71 -14.26 -5.55
N HIS A 147 8.98 -14.55 -5.21
CA HIS A 147 9.76 -15.65 -5.76
C HIS A 147 10.06 -16.77 -4.74
N GLN A 148 9.51 -16.65 -3.54
CA GLN A 148 9.56 -17.63 -2.47
C GLN A 148 8.14 -17.94 -2.00
N ASN A 149 7.94 -19.07 -1.33
CA ASN A 149 6.71 -19.30 -0.58
C ASN A 149 6.75 -18.48 0.73
N ARG A 150 5.58 -18.34 1.37
CA ARG A 150 5.41 -17.55 2.58
C ARG A 150 6.39 -17.93 3.70
N GLU A 151 6.51 -19.21 4.00
CA GLU A 151 7.30 -19.70 5.12
C GLU A 151 8.78 -19.39 4.93
N SER A 152 9.34 -19.72 3.75
CA SER A 152 10.73 -19.41 3.41
C SER A 152 10.97 -17.91 3.43
N TYR A 153 10.06 -17.10 2.82
CA TYR A 153 10.24 -15.67 2.79
C TYR A 153 10.28 -15.05 4.18
N LEU A 154 9.34 -15.41 5.06
CA LEU A 154 9.28 -14.86 6.43
C LEU A 154 10.47 -15.32 7.29
N THR A 155 11.04 -16.50 7.02
CA THR A 155 12.22 -16.98 7.73
C THR A 155 13.48 -16.26 7.26
N ASP A 156 13.68 -16.15 5.96
CA ASP A 156 14.96 -15.71 5.37
C ASP A 156 15.09 -14.18 5.36
N ASN A 157 13.98 -13.44 5.35
CA ASN A 157 13.96 -11.99 5.12
C ASN A 157 13.60 -11.15 6.35
N TYR A 158 13.32 -11.77 7.48
CA TYR A 158 13.15 -11.04 8.74
C TYR A 158 14.43 -10.31 9.14
N TYR A 159 14.32 -9.05 9.58
CA TYR A 159 15.43 -8.34 10.17
C TYR A 159 14.97 -7.24 11.12
N GLU A 160 15.90 -6.75 11.91
CA GLU A 160 15.70 -5.65 12.84
C GLU A 160 16.48 -4.42 12.39
N ALA A 161 15.76 -3.37 12.04
CA ALA A 161 16.33 -2.05 11.73
C ALA A 161 16.46 -1.24 13.01
N LYS A 162 17.69 -0.98 13.43
CA LYS A 162 18.00 -0.20 14.64
C LYS A 162 18.23 1.27 14.28
N TYR A 163 17.80 2.16 15.13
CA TYR A 163 18.04 3.60 15.00
C TYR A 163 18.04 4.30 16.35
N VAL A 164 18.57 5.50 16.42
CA VAL A 164 18.56 6.33 17.63
C VAL A 164 17.47 7.37 17.52
N LEU A 165 16.63 7.47 18.52
CA LEU A 165 15.64 8.53 18.69
C LEU A 165 16.13 9.51 19.75
N THR A 166 16.52 10.71 19.32
CA THR A 166 16.87 11.80 20.25
C THR A 166 15.60 12.41 20.84
N THR A 167 15.53 12.41 22.16
CA THR A 167 14.40 12.97 22.92
C THR A 167 14.90 14.04 23.90
N SER A 168 14.00 14.80 24.49
CA SER A 168 14.33 15.77 25.55
C SER A 168 14.95 15.13 26.81
N LYS A 169 14.86 13.80 26.95
CA LYS A 169 15.44 12.99 28.05
C LYS A 169 16.74 12.29 27.63
N GLY A 170 17.27 12.58 26.45
CA GLY A 170 18.45 11.93 25.88
C GLY A 170 18.12 10.96 24.74
N ASP A 171 19.16 10.34 24.26
CA ASP A 171 19.10 9.39 23.16
C ASP A 171 18.55 8.04 23.60
N LYS A 172 17.69 7.45 22.77
CA LYS A 172 17.11 6.15 23.00
C LYS A 172 17.29 5.25 21.77
N GLU A 173 17.89 4.10 21.96
CA GLU A 173 17.94 3.07 20.92
C GLU A 173 16.53 2.50 20.69
N MET A 174 16.18 2.40 19.42
CA MET A 174 14.90 1.88 18.94
C MET A 174 15.15 0.78 17.92
N THR A 175 14.20 -0.12 17.81
CA THR A 175 14.24 -1.23 16.85
C THR A 175 12.91 -1.32 16.13
N SER A 176 12.95 -1.33 14.80
CA SER A 176 11.81 -1.67 13.95
C SER A 176 11.98 -3.10 13.44
N LYS A 177 10.99 -3.95 13.73
CA LYS A 177 10.94 -5.33 13.21
C LYS A 177 10.23 -5.31 11.87
N CYS A 178 10.86 -5.81 10.84
CA CYS A 178 10.35 -5.75 9.48
C CYS A 178 10.96 -6.85 8.60
N TYR A 179 10.56 -6.86 7.33
CA TYR A 179 11.04 -7.83 6.35
C TYR A 179 11.73 -7.11 5.19
N LYS A 180 12.74 -7.76 4.62
CA LYS A 180 13.45 -7.30 3.42
C LYS A 180 12.67 -7.77 2.20
N LEU A 181 12.21 -6.84 1.37
CA LEU A 181 11.67 -7.15 0.06
C LEU A 181 12.72 -6.77 -0.99
N PRO A 182 13.36 -7.73 -1.67
CA PRO A 182 14.39 -7.41 -2.66
C PRO A 182 13.89 -6.41 -3.73
N ASN A 183 14.67 -5.38 -4.02
CA ASN A 183 14.31 -4.36 -5.00
C ASN A 183 14.04 -4.97 -6.39
N SER A 184 14.75 -6.06 -6.74
CA SER A 184 14.55 -6.80 -8.00
C SER A 184 13.20 -7.52 -8.13
N TRP A 185 12.45 -7.68 -7.04
CA TRP A 185 11.11 -8.27 -7.05
C TRP A 185 10.01 -7.23 -7.21
N ILE A 186 10.33 -5.95 -6.99
CA ILE A 186 9.37 -4.84 -7.06
C ILE A 186 9.08 -4.52 -8.52
N LEU A 187 7.81 -4.49 -8.87
CA LEU A 187 7.27 -4.18 -10.19
C LEU A 187 6.94 -2.69 -10.33
N ASP A 188 6.46 -2.09 -9.25
CA ASP A 188 6.06 -0.69 -9.18
C ASP A 188 6.06 -0.24 -7.72
N ALA A 189 6.38 1.03 -7.46
CA ALA A 189 6.38 1.60 -6.12
C ALA A 189 5.89 3.05 -6.12
N VAL A 190 5.33 3.48 -4.99
CA VAL A 190 4.90 4.86 -4.78
C VAL A 190 5.26 5.32 -3.37
N ASN A 191 6.01 6.41 -3.25
CA ASN A 191 6.21 7.11 -1.98
C ASN A 191 5.07 8.11 -1.78
N LEU A 192 4.32 7.97 -0.70
CA LEU A 192 3.32 8.95 -0.29
C LEU A 192 3.85 9.78 0.86
N CYS A 193 3.65 11.10 0.80
CA CYS A 193 3.92 11.99 1.92
C CYS A 193 3.23 13.34 1.72
N PRO A 194 2.46 13.86 2.68
CA PRO A 194 2.06 15.25 2.65
C PRO A 194 3.28 16.17 2.54
N SER A 195 3.27 17.10 1.58
CA SER A 195 4.47 17.87 1.22
C SER A 195 5.02 18.70 2.39
N SER A 196 4.17 19.12 3.34
CA SER A 196 4.58 19.89 4.52
C SER A 196 5.44 19.11 5.53
N VAL A 197 5.47 17.77 5.43
CA VAL A 197 6.21 16.91 6.38
C VAL A 197 7.16 15.94 5.72
N TRP A 198 7.31 16.00 4.40
CA TRP A 198 8.21 15.12 3.67
C TRP A 198 9.67 15.32 4.11
N GLN A 199 10.39 14.23 4.30
CA GLN A 199 11.80 14.22 4.66
C GLN A 199 12.66 13.36 3.74
N TRP A 200 12.11 12.21 3.25
CA TRP A 200 12.86 11.28 2.41
C TRP A 200 11.95 10.26 1.73
N ASN A 201 12.46 9.58 0.73
CA ASN A 201 11.84 8.42 0.13
C ASN A 201 12.32 7.16 0.83
N VAL A 202 11.42 6.22 1.09
CA VAL A 202 11.70 4.97 1.84
C VAL A 202 11.88 3.76 0.95
N VAL A 203 11.92 3.98 -0.37
CA VAL A 203 12.31 3.00 -1.39
C VAL A 203 13.50 3.53 -2.18
N SER A 204 14.24 2.62 -2.83
CA SER A 204 15.35 2.99 -3.71
C SER A 204 14.91 4.01 -4.78
N SER A 205 15.73 5.01 -5.05
CA SER A 205 15.45 6.00 -6.09
C SER A 205 15.40 5.42 -7.51
N ALA A 206 15.92 4.21 -7.71
CA ALA A 206 15.77 3.47 -8.96
C ALA A 206 14.34 2.94 -9.18
N LEU A 207 13.57 2.78 -8.10
CA LEU A 207 12.18 2.32 -8.13
C LEU A 207 11.19 3.50 -8.07
N ASP A 208 11.50 4.52 -7.25
CA ASP A 208 10.71 5.75 -7.19
C ASP A 208 11.57 6.92 -6.70
N ALA A 209 11.93 7.80 -7.63
CA ALA A 209 12.75 8.97 -7.36
C ALA A 209 11.95 10.16 -6.78
N GLY A 210 10.61 10.09 -6.77
CA GLY A 210 9.72 11.15 -6.32
C GLY A 210 8.87 10.76 -5.12
N TYR A 211 7.90 11.62 -4.83
CA TYR A 211 6.80 11.33 -3.91
C TYR A 211 5.54 12.07 -4.36
N THR A 212 4.40 11.61 -3.88
CA THR A 212 3.11 12.22 -4.19
C THR A 212 2.22 12.30 -2.95
N TYR A 213 1.12 13.04 -3.04
CA TYR A 213 0.21 13.24 -1.91
C TYR A 213 -1.19 13.63 -2.38
N VAL A 214 -2.17 13.41 -1.53
CA VAL A 214 -3.55 13.87 -1.74
C VAL A 214 -3.74 15.28 -1.18
N ALA A 215 -3.23 15.53 0.02
CA ALA A 215 -3.29 16.84 0.69
C ALA A 215 -1.90 17.25 1.17
N SER A 216 -1.57 18.54 1.09
CA SER A 216 -0.26 19.07 1.46
C SER A 216 0.02 19.01 2.95
N ALA A 217 -1.00 19.12 3.80
CA ALA A 217 -0.87 19.08 5.26
C ALA A 217 -1.24 17.72 5.84
N LEU A 218 -0.47 17.29 6.83
CA LEU A 218 -0.78 16.08 7.60
C LEU A 218 -2.15 16.24 8.29
N ASN A 219 -2.97 15.20 8.22
CA ASN A 219 -4.34 15.17 8.76
C ASN A 219 -5.32 16.21 8.18
N SER A 220 -5.01 16.86 7.04
CA SER A 220 -5.97 17.72 6.36
C SER A 220 -7.23 16.95 5.96
N THR A 221 -8.40 17.57 6.13
CA THR A 221 -9.68 17.04 5.64
C THR A 221 -9.81 17.11 4.12
N ASP A 222 -8.95 17.86 3.43
CA ASP A 222 -8.92 17.97 1.97
C ASP A 222 -8.61 16.62 1.28
N ARG A 223 -8.14 15.62 2.03
CA ARG A 223 -7.91 14.26 1.53
C ARG A 223 -9.18 13.42 1.38
N PHE A 224 -10.30 13.83 2.03
CA PHE A 224 -11.52 13.05 2.01
C PHE A 224 -12.13 12.99 0.60
N GLY A 225 -12.57 11.79 0.18
CA GLY A 225 -13.11 11.55 -1.15
C GLY A 225 -12.08 11.65 -2.28
N LYS A 226 -10.79 11.67 -1.98
CA LYS A 226 -9.72 11.75 -2.97
C LYS A 226 -8.81 10.53 -2.92
N SER A 227 -8.16 10.27 -4.05
CA SER A 227 -7.10 9.27 -4.20
C SER A 227 -5.87 9.88 -4.86
N VAL A 228 -4.74 9.24 -4.67
CA VAL A 228 -3.59 9.40 -5.55
C VAL A 228 -3.85 8.54 -6.78
N ILE A 229 -3.86 9.13 -7.96
CA ILE A 229 -4.20 8.47 -9.21
C ILE A 229 -3.02 8.63 -10.18
N ARG A 230 -2.60 7.54 -10.81
CA ARG A 230 -1.57 7.59 -11.85
C ARG A 230 -2.13 8.31 -13.09
N LYS A 231 -1.34 9.19 -13.67
CA LYS A 231 -1.70 9.94 -14.88
C LYS A 231 -1.76 9.02 -16.09
N LYS A 232 -2.50 9.44 -17.10
CA LYS A 232 -2.54 8.76 -18.40
C LYS A 232 -2.03 9.68 -19.51
N GLU A 233 -1.20 9.12 -20.37
CA GLU A 233 -0.78 9.75 -21.63
C GLU A 233 -0.98 8.76 -22.78
N ASN A 234 -1.62 9.19 -23.85
CA ASN A 234 -1.92 8.36 -25.03
C ASN A 234 -2.62 7.02 -24.68
N GLY A 235 -3.49 7.03 -23.64
CA GLY A 235 -4.24 5.85 -23.20
C GLY A 235 -3.47 4.88 -22.30
N LYS A 236 -2.20 5.12 -22.03
CA LYS A 236 -1.34 4.33 -21.14
C LYS A 236 -1.10 5.06 -19.81
N TRP A 237 -0.92 4.32 -18.76
CA TRP A 237 -0.51 4.86 -17.47
C TRP A 237 0.95 5.33 -17.53
N VAL A 238 1.22 6.54 -17.05
CA VAL A 238 2.57 7.09 -17.00
C VAL A 238 3.37 6.35 -15.94
N ASP A 239 4.58 5.91 -16.30
CA ASP A 239 5.50 5.24 -15.38
C ASP A 239 6.94 5.65 -15.72
N THR A 240 7.47 6.56 -14.93
CA THR A 240 8.83 7.09 -15.08
C THR A 240 9.71 6.76 -13.87
N ASN A 241 9.25 5.88 -12.99
CA ASN A 241 9.85 5.64 -11.67
C ASN A 241 9.99 6.94 -10.85
N ASN A 242 9.01 7.82 -10.95
CA ASN A 242 8.99 9.07 -10.22
C ASN A 242 7.56 9.49 -9.87
N SER A 243 7.13 9.20 -8.65
CA SER A 243 5.76 9.47 -8.20
C SER A 243 5.33 10.93 -8.34
N SER A 244 6.27 11.89 -8.29
CA SER A 244 5.93 13.31 -8.49
C SER A 244 5.50 13.62 -9.92
N ASN A 245 6.00 12.86 -10.89
CA ASN A 245 5.66 12.99 -12.31
C ASN A 245 4.44 12.14 -12.68
N ASP A 246 4.38 10.93 -12.10
CA ASP A 246 3.49 9.86 -12.54
C ASP A 246 2.09 9.96 -11.94
N PHE A 247 1.95 10.60 -10.77
CA PHE A 247 0.69 10.64 -10.03
C PHE A 247 0.16 12.06 -9.81
N GLU A 248 -1.13 12.13 -9.55
CA GLU A 248 -1.83 13.34 -9.11
C GLU A 248 -2.90 13.00 -8.07
N ALA A 249 -3.28 14.00 -7.25
CA ALA A 249 -4.43 13.89 -6.39
C ALA A 249 -5.70 14.20 -7.19
N ALA A 250 -6.67 13.31 -7.16
CA ALA A 250 -7.94 13.49 -7.83
C ALA A 250 -9.11 12.96 -6.99
N THR A 251 -10.33 13.29 -7.39
CA THR A 251 -11.52 12.65 -6.82
C THR A 251 -11.42 11.15 -7.02
N ALA A 252 -11.68 10.39 -5.98
CA ALA A 252 -11.67 8.93 -6.02
C ALA A 252 -12.84 8.43 -6.87
N SER A 253 -12.66 8.37 -8.18
CA SER A 253 -13.73 8.19 -9.17
C SER A 253 -13.71 6.84 -9.88
N TYR A 254 -12.71 6.00 -9.64
CA TYR A 254 -12.57 4.73 -10.37
C TYR A 254 -13.80 3.82 -10.23
N LEU A 255 -14.45 3.85 -9.06
CA LEU A 255 -15.67 3.07 -8.77
C LEU A 255 -16.96 3.83 -8.99
N GLN A 256 -16.90 5.11 -9.35
CA GLN A 256 -18.06 5.96 -9.67
C GLN A 256 -18.42 5.84 -11.17
N LYS A 257 -18.54 4.64 -11.68
CA LYS A 257 -19.00 4.39 -13.05
C LYS A 257 -20.48 4.16 -13.09
#